data_1fbad9d5c0d19d106b68743e28b1d826
#
_entry.id   1fbad9d5c0d19d106b68743e28b1d826
#
_cell.length_a   1.000
_cell.length_b   1.000
_cell.length_c   1.000
_cell.angle_alpha   90.00
_cell.angle_beta   90.00
_cell.angle_gamma   90.00
#
_symmetry.space_group_name_H-M   'P 1'
#
loop_
_entity.id
_entity.type
_entity.pdbx_description
1 polymer ?
#
loop_
_entity_poly.entity_id
_entity_poly.type
_entity_poly.pdbx_seq_one_letter_code
_entity_poly.pdbx_strand_id
1 'polypeptide(L)'
;VEPGTNPGFLYQQNTMRDAQVAALTLNIFNAHADRVVMANLAQTVNVLQSVILTEGDKMVKTPTYYVYEMYKDHQEAQLVDCYLDCPKVTCEGFDIPVVSSSASVNEEGKMTITLANPHLTESLTVSAQILGSYSSCEATILTGKMDDHNDFENADNVQLAAFDGASLNDGTLSVEMPSMSIVKVTLA
;
A
#
# COMPACT_ATOMS: atom_id res chain seq x y z
N VAL A 1 10.63 -15.38 12.91
CA VAL A 1 10.21 -16.81 12.95
C VAL A 1 9.29 -17.02 14.13
N GLU A 2 8.13 -17.60 13.90
CA GLU A 2 7.17 -17.86 14.98
C GLU A 2 7.71 -18.84 16.00
N PRO A 3 7.50 -18.57 17.32
CA PRO A 3 7.91 -19.49 18.37
C PRO A 3 7.27 -20.87 18.20
N GLY A 4 8.08 -21.93 18.32
CA GLY A 4 7.63 -23.31 18.18
C GLY A 4 7.67 -23.88 16.77
N THR A 5 7.92 -23.06 15.74
CA THR A 5 8.17 -23.54 14.38
C THR A 5 9.62 -23.99 14.20
N ASN A 6 9.87 -24.79 13.17
CA ASN A 6 11.24 -25.19 12.84
C ASN A 6 12.04 -23.95 12.36
N PRO A 7 13.11 -23.55 13.07
CA PRO A 7 13.86 -22.35 12.72
C PRO A 7 14.54 -22.43 11.34
N GLY A 8 14.66 -23.63 10.76
CA GLY A 8 15.20 -23.80 9.40
C GLY A 8 14.22 -23.40 8.29
N PHE A 9 12.93 -23.26 8.57
CA PHE A 9 11.93 -22.89 7.55
C PHE A 9 11.65 -21.40 7.47
N LEU A 10 12.10 -20.58 8.41
CA LEU A 10 11.91 -19.13 8.43
C LEU A 10 10.46 -18.70 8.17
N TYR A 11 9.50 -19.46 8.68
CA TYR A 11 8.08 -19.14 8.54
C TYR A 11 7.71 -17.93 9.37
N GLN A 12 6.96 -17.00 8.78
CA GLN A 12 6.39 -15.83 9.44
C GLN A 12 5.02 -15.55 8.86
N GLN A 13 4.02 -15.32 9.73
CA GLN A 13 2.70 -14.90 9.30
C GLN A 13 2.76 -13.48 8.73
N ASN A 14 2.34 -13.34 7.48
CA ASN A 14 2.23 -12.04 6.81
C ASN A 14 0.86 -11.43 7.10
N THR A 15 0.83 -10.23 7.66
CA THR A 15 -0.38 -9.54 8.14
C THR A 15 -0.53 -8.16 7.50
N MET A 16 -1.60 -7.42 7.86
CA MET A 16 -1.77 -6.03 7.45
C MET A 16 -0.62 -5.12 7.90
N ARG A 17 0.04 -5.41 9.03
CA ARG A 17 1.27 -4.70 9.45
C ARG A 17 2.35 -4.81 8.37
N ASP A 18 2.56 -6.02 7.83
CA ASP A 18 3.58 -6.25 6.79
C ASP A 18 3.21 -5.56 5.48
N ALA A 19 1.91 -5.54 5.14
CA ALA A 19 1.40 -4.77 4.00
C ALA A 19 1.66 -3.26 4.17
N GLN A 20 1.44 -2.70 5.36
CA GLN A 20 1.76 -1.29 5.64
C GLN A 20 3.26 -1.01 5.48
N VAL A 21 4.12 -1.87 6.03
CA VAL A 21 5.58 -1.73 5.87
C VAL A 21 5.98 -1.76 4.39
N ALA A 22 5.39 -2.66 3.61
CA ALA A 22 5.64 -2.73 2.17
C ALA A 22 5.20 -1.44 1.45
N ALA A 23 4.00 -0.93 1.72
CA ALA A 23 3.48 0.30 1.12
C ALA A 23 4.33 1.52 1.46
N LEU A 24 4.66 1.70 2.74
CA LEU A 24 5.53 2.79 3.20
C LEU A 24 6.90 2.74 2.51
N THR A 25 7.49 1.54 2.41
CA THR A 25 8.80 1.35 1.77
C THR A 25 8.74 1.63 0.27
N LEU A 26 7.70 1.16 -0.43
CA LEU A 26 7.53 1.41 -1.86
C LEU A 26 7.28 2.89 -2.16
N ASN A 27 6.53 3.62 -1.32
CA ASN A 27 6.39 5.07 -1.46
C ASN A 27 7.73 5.79 -1.35
N ILE A 28 8.60 5.37 -0.41
CA ILE A 28 9.96 5.93 -0.28
C ILE A 28 10.78 5.60 -1.54
N PHE A 29 10.71 4.37 -2.06
CA PHE A 29 11.44 3.99 -3.27
C PHE A 29 10.96 4.77 -4.49
N ASN A 30 9.66 4.96 -4.65
CA ASN A 30 9.08 5.80 -5.71
C ASN A 30 9.57 7.25 -5.62
N ALA A 31 9.62 7.83 -4.42
CA ALA A 31 10.15 9.18 -4.21
C ALA A 31 11.65 9.32 -4.59
N HIS A 32 12.36 8.22 -4.71
CA HIS A 32 13.77 8.14 -5.12
C HIS A 32 13.97 7.43 -6.46
N ALA A 33 12.99 7.54 -7.37
CA ALA A 33 13.03 6.91 -8.70
C ALA A 33 14.21 7.39 -9.58
N ASP A 34 14.86 8.51 -9.22
CA ASP A 34 16.11 8.98 -9.83
C ASP A 34 17.27 7.99 -9.67
N ARG A 35 17.23 7.13 -8.67
CA ARG A 35 18.30 6.17 -8.33
C ARG A 35 17.83 4.78 -7.95
N VAL A 36 16.56 4.61 -7.56
CA VAL A 36 15.97 3.31 -7.22
C VAL A 36 15.15 2.82 -8.40
N VAL A 37 15.72 1.91 -9.17
CA VAL A 37 15.11 1.41 -10.41
C VAL A 37 14.44 0.04 -10.25
N MET A 38 14.61 -0.60 -9.10
CA MET A 38 14.04 -1.92 -8.83
C MET A 38 13.83 -2.13 -7.33
N ALA A 39 12.68 -2.68 -6.96
CA ALA A 39 12.36 -3.10 -5.61
C ALA A 39 11.97 -4.58 -5.63
N ASN A 40 12.65 -5.40 -4.83
CA ASN A 40 12.40 -6.83 -4.74
C ASN A 40 12.03 -7.22 -3.32
N LEU A 41 11.03 -8.10 -3.19
CA LEU A 41 10.66 -8.70 -1.94
C LEU A 41 11.18 -10.14 -1.87
N ALA A 42 11.87 -10.50 -0.81
CA ALA A 42 12.28 -11.86 -0.53
C ALA A 42 11.35 -12.46 0.55
N GLN A 43 10.72 -13.58 0.27
CA GLN A 43 10.73 -14.39 -0.94
C GLN A 43 9.31 -14.48 -1.50
N THR A 44 9.15 -15.02 -2.72
CA THR A 44 7.85 -15.04 -3.40
C THR A 44 6.89 -16.04 -2.75
N VAL A 45 7.34 -17.22 -2.35
CA VAL A 45 6.47 -18.33 -1.89
C VAL A 45 6.98 -18.91 -0.57
N ASN A 46 6.08 -19.07 0.39
CA ASN A 46 6.21 -19.86 1.64
C ASN A 46 7.33 -19.46 2.62
N VAL A 47 8.12 -18.44 2.38
CA VAL A 47 9.27 -18.10 3.21
C VAL A 47 9.24 -16.63 3.61
N LEU A 48 9.43 -16.32 4.89
CA LEU A 48 9.44 -14.97 5.44
C LEU A 48 8.16 -14.20 5.06
N GLN A 49 8.31 -13.03 4.49
CA GLN A 49 7.21 -12.16 4.04
C GLN A 49 6.73 -12.53 2.63
N SER A 50 6.53 -13.82 2.37
CA SER A 50 6.10 -14.28 1.06
C SER A 50 4.80 -13.61 0.61
N VAL A 51 4.71 -13.34 -0.69
CA VAL A 51 3.49 -12.78 -1.29
C VAL A 51 2.43 -13.85 -1.54
N ILE A 52 2.85 -15.13 -1.65
CA ILE A 52 2.00 -16.29 -1.89
C ILE A 52 2.32 -17.39 -0.89
N LEU A 53 1.28 -18.01 -0.33
CA LEU A 53 1.39 -19.24 0.44
C LEU A 53 0.80 -20.40 -0.37
N THR A 54 1.44 -21.56 -0.33
CA THR A 54 0.97 -22.77 -0.99
C THR A 54 1.06 -23.98 -0.04
N GLU A 55 0.04 -24.84 -0.07
CA GLU A 55 0.00 -26.09 0.62
C GLU A 55 -0.79 -27.12 -0.20
N GLY A 56 -0.11 -28.14 -0.72
CA GLY A 56 -0.73 -29.09 -1.65
C GLY A 56 -1.24 -28.40 -2.90
N ASP A 57 -2.54 -28.48 -3.16
CA ASP A 57 -3.23 -27.86 -4.30
C ASP A 57 -3.82 -26.46 -3.97
N LYS A 58 -3.64 -25.98 -2.74
CA LYS A 58 -4.15 -24.67 -2.30
C LYS A 58 -3.13 -23.57 -2.52
N MET A 59 -3.62 -22.36 -2.80
CA MET A 59 -2.84 -21.13 -2.89
C MET A 59 -3.57 -19.99 -2.19
N VAL A 60 -2.83 -19.17 -1.44
CA VAL A 60 -3.34 -17.99 -0.74
C VAL A 60 -2.46 -16.79 -1.09
N LYS A 61 -3.08 -15.66 -1.39
CA LYS A 61 -2.42 -14.36 -1.55
C LYS A 61 -2.32 -13.69 -0.18
N THR A 62 -1.15 -13.23 0.21
CA THR A 62 -0.97 -12.51 1.47
C THR A 62 -1.36 -11.03 1.33
N PRO A 63 -1.58 -10.28 2.42
CA PRO A 63 -1.82 -8.85 2.35
C PRO A 63 -0.73 -8.08 1.57
N THR A 64 0.53 -8.49 1.67
CA THR A 64 1.63 -7.89 0.91
C THR A 64 1.51 -8.13 -0.60
N TYR A 65 0.94 -9.25 -1.05
CA TYR A 65 0.65 -9.48 -2.47
C TYR A 65 -0.20 -8.33 -3.04
N TYR A 66 -1.27 -7.96 -2.33
CA TYR A 66 -2.18 -6.92 -2.78
C TYR A 66 -1.54 -5.53 -2.82
N VAL A 67 -0.57 -5.25 -1.95
CA VAL A 67 0.23 -4.03 -2.06
C VAL A 67 0.98 -3.99 -3.39
N TYR A 68 1.70 -5.05 -3.74
CA TYR A 68 2.41 -5.13 -5.02
C TYR A 68 1.45 -5.03 -6.21
N GLU A 69 0.25 -5.59 -6.10
CA GLU A 69 -0.80 -5.46 -7.12
C GLU A 69 -1.27 -4.00 -7.28
N MET A 70 -1.41 -3.24 -6.20
CA MET A 70 -1.74 -1.81 -6.25
C MET A 70 -0.61 -0.98 -6.85
N TYR A 71 0.64 -1.30 -6.50
CA TYR A 71 1.82 -0.51 -6.87
C TYR A 71 2.36 -0.81 -8.28
N LYS A 72 1.91 -1.87 -8.95
CA LYS A 72 2.34 -2.18 -10.33
C LYS A 72 2.06 -1.04 -11.31
N ASP A 73 1.05 -0.23 -11.07
CA ASP A 73 0.66 0.88 -11.93
C ASP A 73 1.66 2.07 -11.88
N HIS A 74 2.61 2.06 -10.94
CA HIS A 74 3.75 2.97 -10.93
C HIS A 74 4.92 2.51 -11.81
N GLN A 75 4.90 1.25 -12.30
CA GLN A 75 5.95 0.74 -13.18
C GLN A 75 5.91 1.45 -14.53
N GLU A 76 7.10 1.80 -15.05
CA GLU A 76 7.26 2.50 -16.33
C GLU A 76 6.50 3.84 -16.41
N ALA A 77 6.11 4.41 -15.26
CA ALA A 77 5.45 5.70 -15.15
C ALA A 77 6.44 6.78 -14.69
N GLN A 78 6.14 8.02 -15.01
CA GLN A 78 6.93 9.16 -14.57
C GLN A 78 6.52 9.58 -13.16
N LEU A 79 7.50 9.68 -12.25
CA LEU A 79 7.27 10.22 -10.91
C LEU A 79 6.71 11.64 -11.00
N VAL A 80 5.71 11.93 -10.18
CA VAL A 80 5.15 13.27 -9.95
C VAL A 80 5.53 13.71 -8.54
N ASP A 81 6.04 14.93 -8.42
CA ASP A 81 6.35 15.51 -7.12
C ASP A 81 5.09 15.59 -6.25
N CYS A 82 5.17 15.00 -5.07
CA CYS A 82 4.09 14.91 -4.11
C CYS A 82 4.52 15.60 -2.81
N TYR A 83 3.99 16.80 -2.56
CA TYR A 83 4.20 17.49 -1.30
C TYR A 83 3.07 17.16 -0.34
N LEU A 84 3.42 16.60 0.80
CA LEU A 84 2.46 16.19 1.83
C LEU A 84 2.75 16.98 3.12
N ASP A 85 1.81 17.88 3.49
CA ASP A 85 1.79 18.52 4.80
C ASP A 85 0.82 17.76 5.71
N CYS A 86 1.33 17.06 6.69
CA CYS A 86 0.54 16.27 7.62
C CYS A 86 1.16 16.25 9.01
N PRO A 87 0.39 15.97 10.07
CA PRO A 87 0.92 15.74 11.39
C PRO A 87 2.00 14.67 11.39
N LYS A 88 2.85 14.70 12.41
CA LYS A 88 3.89 13.70 12.64
C LYS A 88 3.69 13.03 13.98
N VAL A 89 4.07 11.78 14.06
CA VAL A 89 4.16 11.02 15.31
C VAL A 89 5.64 10.81 15.64
N THR A 90 6.01 11.17 16.85
CA THR A 90 7.40 10.93 17.34
C THR A 90 7.47 9.51 17.88
N CYS A 91 8.34 8.70 17.32
CA CYS A 91 8.61 7.34 17.76
C CYS A 91 10.14 7.16 17.91
N GLU A 92 10.59 6.78 19.10
CA GLU A 92 12.01 6.55 19.42
C GLU A 92 12.95 7.70 18.98
N GLY A 93 12.45 8.95 19.03
CA GLY A 93 13.22 10.15 18.65
C GLY A 93 13.17 10.49 17.15
N PHE A 94 12.38 9.78 16.36
CA PHE A 94 12.15 10.07 14.94
C PHE A 94 10.73 10.61 14.73
N ASP A 95 10.60 11.67 13.95
CA ASP A 95 9.32 12.22 13.52
C ASP A 95 8.87 11.55 12.22
N ILE A 96 7.81 10.75 12.30
CA ILE A 96 7.25 9.99 11.18
C ILE A 96 5.95 10.66 10.73
N PRO A 97 5.78 10.99 9.45
CA PRO A 97 4.51 11.47 8.91
C PRO A 97 3.38 10.47 9.16
N VAL A 98 2.19 10.95 9.54
CA VAL A 98 1.03 10.05 9.78
C VAL A 98 0.46 9.46 8.49
N VAL A 99 0.81 10.01 7.32
CA VAL A 99 0.45 9.48 5.99
C VAL A 99 1.71 9.44 5.14
N SER A 100 1.82 8.40 4.34
CA SER A 100 2.82 8.31 3.28
C SER A 100 2.15 8.27 1.93
N SER A 101 2.74 8.90 0.92
CA SER A 101 2.20 8.96 -0.44
C SER A 101 3.26 8.85 -1.51
N SER A 102 2.87 8.39 -2.68
CA SER A 102 3.59 8.59 -3.93
C SER A 102 2.62 8.77 -5.09
N ALA A 103 3.07 9.45 -6.15
CA ALA A 103 2.26 9.69 -7.34
C ALA A 103 3.10 9.51 -8.60
N SER A 104 2.48 9.02 -9.66
CA SER A 104 3.11 8.91 -10.99
C SER A 104 2.08 9.07 -12.09
N VAL A 105 2.55 9.43 -13.29
CA VAL A 105 1.72 9.52 -14.50
C VAL A 105 2.31 8.58 -15.55
N ASN A 106 1.46 7.74 -16.12
CA ASN A 106 1.87 6.82 -17.19
C ASN A 106 1.83 7.49 -18.58
N GLU A 107 2.25 6.78 -19.62
CA GLU A 107 2.28 7.29 -21.00
C GLU A 107 0.89 7.66 -21.56
N GLU A 108 -0.19 7.09 -21.01
CA GLU A 108 -1.57 7.41 -21.37
C GLU A 108 -2.09 8.67 -20.67
N GLY A 109 -1.30 9.28 -19.79
CA GLY A 109 -1.69 10.45 -19.00
C GLY A 109 -2.51 10.12 -17.75
N LYS A 110 -2.69 8.85 -17.40
CA LYS A 110 -3.35 8.44 -16.16
C LYS A 110 -2.43 8.67 -14.97
N MET A 111 -2.95 9.30 -13.93
CA MET A 111 -2.24 9.49 -12.67
C MET A 111 -2.62 8.39 -11.68
N THR A 112 -1.61 7.73 -11.14
CA THR A 112 -1.74 6.81 -10.01
C THR A 112 -1.21 7.46 -8.75
N ILE A 113 -2.01 7.48 -7.70
CA ILE A 113 -1.63 7.98 -6.37
C ILE A 113 -1.81 6.85 -5.38
N THR A 114 -0.77 6.52 -4.62
CA THR A 114 -0.83 5.55 -3.52
C THR A 114 -0.65 6.27 -2.20
N LEU A 115 -1.53 5.98 -1.26
CA LEU A 115 -1.58 6.57 0.07
C LEU A 115 -1.59 5.45 1.11
N ALA A 116 -0.83 5.61 2.19
CA ALA A 116 -0.83 4.66 3.31
C ALA A 116 -1.10 5.40 4.63
N ASN A 117 -2.12 4.95 5.38
CA ASN A 117 -2.42 5.36 6.73
C ASN A 117 -2.09 4.21 7.70
N PRO A 118 -0.93 4.21 8.35
CA PRO A 118 -0.53 3.17 9.29
C PRO A 118 -1.13 3.33 10.69
N HIS A 119 -1.93 4.38 10.95
CA HIS A 119 -2.50 4.60 12.28
C HIS A 119 -3.46 3.47 12.68
N LEU A 120 -3.32 2.96 13.90
CA LEU A 120 -4.05 1.77 14.34
C LEU A 120 -5.55 1.98 14.52
N THR A 121 -5.98 3.19 14.85
CA THR A 121 -7.37 3.48 15.26
C THR A 121 -7.95 4.74 14.64
N GLU A 122 -7.13 5.65 14.12
CA GLU A 122 -7.60 6.93 13.60
C GLU A 122 -7.74 6.91 12.08
N SER A 123 -8.89 7.31 11.61
CA SER A 123 -9.12 7.68 10.22
C SER A 123 -8.68 9.13 10.00
N LEU A 124 -8.34 9.45 8.76
CA LEU A 124 -7.96 10.81 8.39
C LEU A 124 -8.45 11.13 6.97
N THR A 125 -8.59 12.41 6.69
CA THR A 125 -8.92 12.90 5.35
C THR A 125 -7.69 13.56 4.75
N VAL A 126 -7.28 13.09 3.58
CA VAL A 126 -6.25 13.73 2.74
C VAL A 126 -6.95 14.63 1.74
N SER A 127 -6.52 15.89 1.64
CA SER A 127 -6.96 16.82 0.61
C SER A 127 -5.75 17.25 -0.22
N ALA A 128 -5.81 17.08 -1.54
CA ALA A 128 -4.70 17.42 -2.43
C ALA A 128 -5.16 18.22 -3.63
N GLN A 129 -4.39 19.27 -3.98
CA GLN A 129 -4.56 19.99 -5.24
C GLN A 129 -3.85 19.19 -6.35
N ILE A 130 -4.60 18.80 -7.35
CA ILE A 130 -4.08 18.04 -8.49
C ILE A 130 -3.78 19.02 -9.63
N LEU A 131 -2.52 19.03 -10.05
CA LEU A 131 -2.10 19.79 -11.21
C LEU A 131 -2.35 18.97 -12.47
N GLY A 132 -3.27 19.41 -13.30
CA GLY A 132 -3.71 18.71 -14.51
C GLY A 132 -5.24 18.68 -14.62
N SER A 133 -5.73 18.14 -15.73
CA SER A 133 -7.17 18.01 -15.98
C SER A 133 -7.52 16.54 -16.06
N TYR A 134 -8.25 16.06 -15.09
CA TYR A 134 -8.73 14.70 -14.99
C TYR A 134 -10.26 14.70 -14.87
N SER A 135 -10.92 13.75 -15.51
CA SER A 135 -12.39 13.67 -15.60
C SER A 135 -12.97 12.52 -14.79
N SER A 136 -12.14 11.58 -14.35
CA SER A 136 -12.57 10.45 -13.53
C SER A 136 -11.65 10.24 -12.33
N CYS A 137 -12.23 9.68 -11.28
CA CYS A 137 -11.54 9.29 -10.05
C CYS A 137 -12.04 7.91 -9.66
N GLU A 138 -11.16 6.93 -9.73
CA GLU A 138 -11.43 5.57 -9.26
C GLU A 138 -10.47 5.24 -8.13
N ALA A 139 -10.94 4.51 -7.12
CA ALA A 139 -10.10 4.11 -6.02
C ALA A 139 -10.31 2.65 -5.59
N THR A 140 -9.24 2.05 -5.09
CA THR A 140 -9.24 0.75 -4.43
C THR A 140 -8.57 0.86 -3.08
N ILE A 141 -9.01 0.02 -2.14
CA ILE A 141 -8.52 0.01 -0.77
C ILE A 141 -8.09 -1.40 -0.35
N LEU A 142 -7.03 -1.46 0.44
CA LEU A 142 -6.66 -2.59 1.28
C LEU A 142 -6.70 -2.12 2.72
N THR A 143 -7.50 -2.77 3.58
CA THR A 143 -7.65 -2.39 4.98
C THR A 143 -8.00 -3.61 5.83
N GLY A 144 -7.73 -3.50 7.13
CA GLY A 144 -7.98 -4.52 8.13
C GLY A 144 -7.37 -4.12 9.47
N LYS A 145 -7.46 -4.96 10.47
CA LYS A 145 -6.71 -4.78 11.71
C LYS A 145 -5.23 -5.11 11.48
N MET A 146 -4.36 -4.65 12.35
CA MET A 146 -2.92 -4.83 12.22
C MET A 146 -2.49 -6.31 12.07
N ASP A 147 -3.19 -7.21 12.75
CA ASP A 147 -2.94 -8.66 12.79
C ASP A 147 -3.80 -9.47 11.81
N ASP A 148 -4.70 -8.85 11.06
CA ASP A 148 -5.48 -9.53 10.04
C ASP A 148 -4.56 -10.09 8.95
N HIS A 149 -4.84 -11.31 8.56
CA HIS A 149 -4.05 -12.07 7.58
C HIS A 149 -4.92 -13.03 6.78
N ASN A 150 -4.38 -13.56 5.72
CA ASN A 150 -4.98 -14.63 4.92
C ASN A 150 -4.27 -15.95 5.19
N ASP A 151 -5.04 -17.01 5.34
CA ASP A 151 -4.56 -18.39 5.52
C ASP A 151 -5.38 -19.37 4.66
N PHE A 152 -5.10 -20.66 4.78
CA PHE A 152 -5.77 -21.71 3.99
C PHE A 152 -7.22 -22.01 4.42
N GLU A 153 -7.66 -21.49 5.57
CA GLU A 153 -9.05 -21.59 6.06
C GLU A 153 -9.84 -20.34 5.69
N ASN A 154 -9.17 -19.18 5.62
CA ASN A 154 -9.76 -17.87 5.29
C ASN A 154 -8.86 -17.10 4.31
N ALA A 155 -8.86 -17.52 3.05
CA ALA A 155 -7.94 -17.05 2.04
C ALA A 155 -8.16 -15.59 1.61
N ASP A 156 -9.37 -15.06 1.83
CA ASP A 156 -9.82 -13.73 1.37
C ASP A 156 -10.22 -12.80 2.53
N ASN A 157 -9.70 -13.04 3.74
CA ASN A 157 -9.98 -12.19 4.90
C ASN A 157 -9.53 -10.74 4.68
N VAL A 158 -8.38 -10.57 4.03
CA VAL A 158 -7.82 -9.27 3.61
C VAL A 158 -7.65 -9.30 2.09
N GLN A 159 -8.38 -8.45 1.38
CA GLN A 159 -8.33 -8.37 -0.08
C GLN A 159 -8.62 -6.94 -0.56
N LEU A 160 -8.32 -6.67 -1.83
CA LEU A 160 -8.66 -5.40 -2.45
C LEU A 160 -10.17 -5.25 -2.61
N ALA A 161 -10.67 -4.05 -2.32
CA ALA A 161 -12.04 -3.67 -2.54
C ALA A 161 -12.13 -2.34 -3.32
N ALA A 162 -13.22 -2.14 -4.05
CA ALA A 162 -13.56 -0.83 -4.59
C ALA A 162 -13.77 0.16 -3.43
N PHE A 163 -13.37 1.42 -3.63
CA PHE A 163 -13.40 2.42 -2.57
C PHE A 163 -14.05 3.71 -3.05
N ASP A 164 -15.15 4.10 -2.43
CA ASP A 164 -15.94 5.31 -2.69
C ASP A 164 -15.59 6.49 -1.79
N GLY A 165 -14.64 6.30 -0.86
CA GLY A 165 -14.12 7.39 -0.02
C GLY A 165 -13.14 8.34 -0.72
N ALA A 166 -12.97 8.25 -2.06
CA ALA A 166 -12.16 9.16 -2.85
C ALA A 166 -13.02 9.94 -3.86
N SER A 167 -12.80 11.24 -3.96
CA SER A 167 -13.51 12.10 -4.92
C SER A 167 -12.61 13.20 -5.47
N LEU A 168 -12.83 13.56 -6.74
CA LEU A 168 -12.14 14.68 -7.40
C LEU A 168 -13.17 15.75 -7.77
N ASN A 169 -13.06 16.94 -7.20
CA ASN A 169 -13.94 18.07 -7.46
C ASN A 169 -13.12 19.33 -7.69
N ASP A 170 -13.30 19.96 -8.83
CA ASP A 170 -12.62 21.23 -9.20
C ASP A 170 -11.09 21.16 -9.00
N GLY A 171 -10.46 20.05 -9.40
CA GLY A 171 -9.02 19.82 -9.24
C GLY A 171 -8.56 19.49 -7.82
N THR A 172 -9.49 19.37 -6.87
CA THR A 172 -9.20 18.97 -5.50
C THR A 172 -9.58 17.49 -5.31
N LEU A 173 -8.59 16.66 -5.04
CA LEU A 173 -8.77 15.27 -4.62
C LEU A 173 -9.00 15.23 -3.11
N SER A 174 -10.07 14.57 -2.68
CA SER A 174 -10.34 14.25 -1.28
C SER A 174 -10.37 12.74 -1.09
N VAL A 175 -9.66 12.23 -0.08
CA VAL A 175 -9.61 10.80 0.25
C VAL A 175 -9.83 10.60 1.74
N GLU A 176 -10.93 9.93 2.11
CA GLU A 176 -11.28 9.59 3.49
C GLU A 176 -10.66 8.24 3.85
N MET A 177 -9.45 8.24 4.38
CA MET A 177 -8.70 7.02 4.71
C MET A 177 -9.09 6.46 6.05
N PRO A 178 -9.62 5.23 6.14
CA PRO A 178 -9.75 4.51 7.42
C PRO A 178 -8.38 4.31 8.09
N SER A 179 -8.40 3.94 9.36
CA SER A 179 -7.20 3.43 10.04
C SER A 179 -6.67 2.18 9.34
N MET A 180 -5.37 1.91 9.44
CA MET A 180 -4.72 0.72 8.85
C MET A 180 -5.14 0.47 7.41
N SER A 181 -5.10 1.52 6.57
CA SER A 181 -5.51 1.42 5.16
C SER A 181 -4.40 1.81 4.20
N ILE A 182 -4.44 1.19 3.03
CA ILE A 182 -3.65 1.55 1.85
C ILE A 182 -4.65 1.82 0.74
N VAL A 183 -4.60 3.00 0.15
CA VAL A 183 -5.53 3.41 -0.91
C VAL A 183 -4.74 3.70 -2.18
N LYS A 184 -5.18 3.15 -3.30
CA LYS A 184 -4.75 3.55 -4.64
C LYS A 184 -5.87 4.35 -5.29
N VAL A 185 -5.56 5.56 -5.76
CA VAL A 185 -6.44 6.39 -6.58
C VAL A 185 -5.88 6.44 -8.00
N THR A 186 -6.75 6.28 -8.98
CA THR A 186 -6.46 6.44 -10.40
C THR A 186 -7.29 7.59 -10.95
N LEU A 187 -6.62 8.58 -11.54
CA LEU A 187 -7.25 9.72 -12.21
C LEU A 187 -7.02 9.61 -13.73
N ALA A 188 -8.09 9.82 -14.51
CA ALA A 188 -8.03 9.78 -15.98
C ALA A 188 -8.86 10.90 -16.63
#